data_31981ff7d99e1a16770ea1d2bf7d4ac2
#
_entry.id   31981ff7d99e1a16770ea1d2bf7d4ac2
#
_cell.length_a   1.000
_cell.length_b   1.000
_cell.length_c   1.000
_cell.angle_alpha   90.00
_cell.angle_beta   90.00
_cell.angle_gamma   90.00
#
_symmetry.space_group_name_H-M   'P 1'
#
loop_
_entity.id
_entity.type
_entity.pdbx_description
1 polymer ?
#
loop_
_entity_poly.entity_id
_entity_poly.type
_entity_poly.pdbx_seq_one_letter_code
_entity_poly.pdbx_strand_id
1 'polypeptide(L)'
;MKNQILYLLALFTGLSTIATSHADEVNLPDILARVKPGIVAIGTYMPTRNPRAVFLGTGFAVADGRKVVTNAHVTAKKLDEEHLERYAVFYRHEQKEQMQIAELTVTDEDHDLALLKVDGGVLPALEIGDSLIVREGEQYAFTGYPIGMVLGLYPVTHRSIISAISPNAIPAIATRQLNVNMLKRLQTPFNVFQLDATAYPGNSGSPLYDINSGKVVGIINKVFVQGSKENAISNPSGITYAIPAEHIKTLLKQNIVK
;
A
#
# COMPACT_ATOMS: atom_id res chain seq x y z
N MET A 1 3.38 -72.45 57.41
CA MET A 1 2.29 -71.55 57.11
C MET A 1 2.88 -70.18 56.83
N LYS A 2 3.03 -69.84 55.55
CA LYS A 2 3.64 -68.53 55.13
C LYS A 2 2.61 -67.91 54.18
N ASN A 3 1.99 -66.79 54.60
CA ASN A 3 1.15 -65.94 53.75
C ASN A 3 2.04 -65.12 52.85
N GLN A 4 1.89 -65.30 51.54
CA GLN A 4 2.49 -64.33 50.56
C GLN A 4 1.35 -63.39 50.14
N ILE A 5 1.51 -62.15 50.47
CA ILE A 5 0.69 -61.02 50.00
C ILE A 5 1.28 -60.57 48.66
N LEU A 6 0.50 -60.73 47.60
CA LEU A 6 0.83 -60.30 46.23
C LEU A 6 0.40 -58.83 46.04
N TYR A 7 1.35 -57.90 45.96
CA TYR A 7 1.06 -56.50 45.61
C TYR A 7 0.96 -56.36 44.09
N LEU A 8 -0.24 -56.11 43.62
CA LEU A 8 -0.49 -55.76 42.21
C LEU A 8 -0.21 -54.26 42.03
N LEU A 9 0.92 -53.90 41.39
CA LEU A 9 1.26 -52.51 41.04
C LEU A 9 0.59 -52.16 39.71
N ALA A 10 -0.53 -51.43 39.75
CA ALA A 10 -1.18 -50.90 38.54
C ALA A 10 -0.44 -49.66 38.04
N LEU A 11 0.30 -49.85 36.95
CA LEU A 11 0.98 -48.75 36.25
C LEU A 11 -0.05 -47.99 35.38
N PHE A 12 -0.52 -46.86 35.88
CA PHE A 12 -1.41 -45.95 35.11
C PHE A 12 -0.54 -45.09 34.17
N THR A 13 -0.34 -45.52 32.94
CA THR A 13 0.29 -44.71 31.90
C THR A 13 -0.74 -43.71 31.37
N GLY A 14 -0.74 -42.52 31.96
CA GLY A 14 -1.53 -41.39 31.44
C GLY A 14 -0.98 -40.94 30.09
N LEU A 15 -1.68 -41.29 29.02
CA LEU A 15 -1.42 -40.79 27.67
C LEU A 15 -1.93 -39.36 27.58
N SER A 16 -1.06 -38.39 27.89
CA SER A 16 -1.36 -36.97 27.66
C SER A 16 -1.39 -36.72 26.14
N THR A 17 -2.58 -36.64 25.57
CA THR A 17 -2.76 -36.13 24.20
C THR A 17 -2.46 -34.63 24.22
N ILE A 18 -1.27 -34.23 23.75
CA ILE A 18 -0.96 -32.87 23.44
C ILE A 18 -1.82 -32.47 22.23
N ALA A 19 -2.95 -31.81 22.50
CA ALA A 19 -3.72 -31.15 21.46
C ALA A 19 -2.83 -30.01 20.92
N THR A 20 -2.14 -30.25 19.82
CA THR A 20 -1.51 -29.18 19.03
C THR A 20 -2.64 -28.35 18.45
N SER A 21 -2.95 -27.23 19.10
CA SER A 21 -3.73 -26.17 18.48
C SER A 21 -2.94 -25.68 17.27
N HIS A 22 -3.27 -26.15 16.07
CA HIS A 22 -2.92 -25.48 14.85
C HIS A 22 -3.77 -24.20 14.84
N ALA A 23 -3.23 -23.11 15.36
CA ALA A 23 -3.68 -21.80 14.92
C ALA A 23 -3.46 -21.81 13.41
N ASP A 24 -4.53 -21.62 12.63
CA ASP A 24 -4.44 -21.47 11.19
C ASP A 24 -3.40 -20.37 10.92
N GLU A 25 -2.22 -20.78 10.47
CA GLU A 25 -1.14 -19.85 10.13
C GLU A 25 -1.60 -19.09 8.89
N VAL A 26 -2.13 -17.86 9.12
CA VAL A 26 -2.61 -17.01 8.04
C VAL A 26 -1.43 -16.79 7.09
N ASN A 27 -1.54 -17.35 5.89
CA ASN A 27 -0.46 -17.27 4.91
C ASN A 27 -0.69 -16.11 3.94
N LEU A 28 0.37 -15.63 3.29
CA LEU A 28 0.30 -14.50 2.36
C LEU A 28 -0.70 -14.69 1.21
N PRO A 29 -0.92 -15.87 0.60
CA PRO A 29 -1.96 -16.10 -0.39
C PRO A 29 -3.36 -15.71 0.09
N ASP A 30 -3.73 -16.05 1.33
CA ASP A 30 -5.05 -15.71 1.90
C ASP A 30 -5.17 -14.20 2.15
N ILE A 31 -4.09 -13.57 2.61
CA ILE A 31 -4.03 -12.11 2.72
C ILE A 31 -4.23 -11.46 1.34
N LEU A 32 -3.57 -11.96 0.30
CA LEU A 32 -3.71 -11.44 -1.06
C LEU A 32 -5.14 -11.55 -1.59
N ALA A 33 -5.81 -12.67 -1.33
CA ALA A 33 -7.21 -12.87 -1.72
C ALA A 33 -8.15 -11.80 -1.10
N ARG A 34 -7.84 -11.32 0.12
CA ARG A 34 -8.61 -10.28 0.81
C ARG A 34 -8.23 -8.85 0.38
N VAL A 35 -6.94 -8.60 0.18
CA VAL A 35 -6.40 -7.25 -0.04
C VAL A 35 -6.53 -6.81 -1.50
N LYS A 36 -6.20 -7.69 -2.46
CA LYS A 36 -6.18 -7.36 -3.90
C LYS A 36 -7.50 -6.75 -4.44
N PRO A 37 -8.69 -7.22 -4.03
CA PRO A 37 -9.94 -6.65 -4.54
C PRO A 37 -10.15 -5.17 -4.19
N GLY A 38 -9.51 -4.67 -3.14
CA GLY A 38 -9.57 -3.26 -2.73
C GLY A 38 -8.50 -2.37 -3.37
N ILE A 39 -7.57 -2.94 -4.15
CA ILE A 39 -6.49 -2.20 -4.80
C ILE A 39 -6.89 -1.89 -6.23
N VAL A 40 -6.74 -0.63 -6.63
CA VAL A 40 -7.16 -0.11 -7.92
C VAL A 40 -6.01 0.58 -8.64
N ALA A 41 -6.03 0.55 -9.96
CA ALA A 41 -5.17 1.42 -10.75
C ALA A 41 -5.82 2.80 -10.86
N ILE A 42 -5.03 3.85 -10.69
CA ILE A 42 -5.46 5.25 -10.85
C ILE A 42 -5.06 5.74 -12.23
N GLY A 43 -5.96 6.45 -12.87
CA GLY A 43 -5.69 7.08 -14.15
C GLY A 43 -6.66 8.19 -14.49
N THR A 44 -6.62 8.63 -15.75
CA THR A 44 -7.63 9.52 -16.31
C THR A 44 -8.36 8.84 -17.46
N TYR A 45 -9.63 9.19 -17.60
CA TYR A 45 -10.48 8.79 -18.72
C TYR A 45 -10.93 10.04 -19.47
N MET A 46 -10.80 10.01 -20.80
CA MET A 46 -11.26 11.05 -21.71
C MET A 46 -11.97 10.39 -22.89
N PRO A 47 -13.26 10.67 -23.13
CA PRO A 47 -14.07 10.00 -24.17
C PRO A 47 -13.52 10.14 -25.58
N THR A 48 -12.88 11.28 -25.86
CA THR A 48 -12.41 11.69 -27.20
C THR A 48 -10.95 11.30 -27.48
N ARG A 49 -10.20 10.85 -26.46
CA ARG A 49 -8.78 10.48 -26.61
C ARG A 49 -8.62 9.03 -27.07
N ASN A 50 -7.54 8.74 -27.76
CA ASN A 50 -7.10 7.39 -28.09
C ASN A 50 -5.65 7.15 -27.59
N PRO A 51 -5.41 6.24 -26.63
CA PRO A 51 -6.39 5.47 -25.85
C PRO A 51 -7.19 6.36 -24.87
N ARG A 52 -8.45 6.00 -24.60
CA ARG A 52 -9.33 6.76 -23.71
C ARG A 52 -8.84 6.83 -22.27
N ALA A 53 -8.18 5.77 -21.81
CA ALA A 53 -7.61 5.68 -20.46
C ALA A 53 -6.10 5.92 -20.50
N VAL A 54 -5.59 6.69 -19.50
CA VAL A 54 -4.15 6.87 -19.25
C VAL A 54 -3.89 6.56 -17.79
N PHE A 55 -2.92 5.68 -17.54
CA PHE A 55 -2.53 5.27 -16.20
C PHE A 55 -1.56 6.24 -15.55
N LEU A 56 -1.73 6.47 -14.26
CA LEU A 56 -0.93 7.38 -13.45
C LEU A 56 -0.25 6.69 -12.28
N GLY A 57 -0.92 5.73 -11.64
CA GLY A 57 -0.40 5.05 -10.47
C GLY A 57 -1.38 4.04 -9.87
N THR A 58 -1.18 3.73 -8.63
CA THR A 58 -2.00 2.80 -7.83
C THR A 58 -2.75 3.58 -6.75
N GLY A 59 -3.86 3.03 -6.28
CA GLY A 59 -4.58 3.45 -5.10
C GLY A 59 -5.27 2.27 -4.44
N PHE A 60 -5.89 2.50 -3.31
CA PHE A 60 -6.65 1.47 -2.59
C PHE A 60 -7.86 2.06 -1.87
N ALA A 61 -8.92 1.29 -1.83
CA ALA A 61 -10.17 1.67 -1.17
C ALA A 61 -10.04 1.61 0.35
N VAL A 62 -10.63 2.59 1.04
CA VAL A 62 -10.62 2.72 2.50
C VAL A 62 -12.00 3.14 3.02
N ALA A 63 -12.17 3.11 4.34
CA ALA A 63 -13.37 3.56 5.05
C ALA A 63 -14.64 2.83 4.57
N ASP A 64 -15.54 3.53 3.91
CA ASP A 64 -16.80 3.01 3.39
C ASP A 64 -16.69 2.35 2.00
N GLY A 65 -15.46 2.20 1.47
CA GLY A 65 -15.21 1.65 0.13
C GLY A 65 -15.53 2.60 -1.02
N ARG A 66 -15.91 3.85 -0.73
CA ARG A 66 -16.11 4.91 -1.74
C ARG A 66 -14.96 5.93 -1.76
N LYS A 67 -14.00 5.77 -0.87
CA LYS A 67 -12.81 6.60 -0.76
C LYS A 67 -11.60 5.80 -1.20
N VAL A 68 -10.77 6.37 -2.06
CA VAL A 68 -9.57 5.76 -2.58
C VAL A 68 -8.38 6.65 -2.24
N VAL A 69 -7.42 6.12 -1.52
CA VAL A 69 -6.16 6.80 -1.18
C VAL A 69 -5.13 6.52 -2.26
N THR A 70 -4.37 7.55 -2.63
CA THR A 70 -3.20 7.48 -3.52
C THR A 70 -2.18 8.56 -3.12
N ASN A 71 -1.08 8.70 -3.87
CA ASN A 71 -0.17 9.83 -3.69
C ASN A 71 -0.68 11.10 -4.38
N ALA A 72 -0.34 12.28 -3.85
CA ALA A 72 -0.68 13.58 -4.43
C ALA A 72 -0.07 13.75 -5.83
N HIS A 73 1.19 13.33 -6.03
CA HIS A 73 1.84 13.40 -7.34
C HIS A 73 1.16 12.53 -8.42
N VAL A 74 0.42 11.49 -8.05
CA VAL A 74 -0.39 10.67 -8.97
C VAL A 74 -1.56 11.48 -9.52
N THR A 75 -2.12 12.39 -8.73
CA THR A 75 -3.24 13.27 -9.11
C THR A 75 -2.81 14.70 -9.45
N ALA A 76 -1.50 14.96 -9.59
CA ALA A 76 -0.99 16.31 -9.86
C ALA A 76 -1.23 16.80 -11.30
N LYS A 77 -1.62 15.90 -12.21
CA LYS A 77 -1.91 16.26 -13.59
C LYS A 77 -3.16 17.16 -13.65
N LYS A 78 -3.04 18.35 -14.27
CA LYS A 78 -4.20 19.16 -14.61
C LYS A 78 -5.05 18.42 -15.65
N LEU A 79 -6.33 18.25 -15.36
CA LEU A 79 -7.30 17.60 -16.24
C LEU A 79 -7.70 18.55 -17.38
N ASP A 80 -7.95 17.99 -18.55
CA ASP A 80 -8.53 18.67 -19.69
C ASP A 80 -10.07 18.59 -19.59
N GLU A 81 -10.64 19.49 -18.78
CA GLU A 81 -12.07 19.52 -18.50
C GLU A 81 -12.90 19.88 -19.75
N GLU A 82 -12.33 20.64 -20.68
CA GLU A 82 -12.99 21.02 -21.95
C GLU A 82 -13.29 19.78 -22.80
N HIS A 83 -12.40 18.77 -22.73
CA HIS A 83 -12.58 17.49 -23.41
C HIS A 83 -13.11 16.38 -22.49
N LEU A 84 -13.68 16.75 -21.34
CA LEU A 84 -14.28 15.83 -20.35
C LEU A 84 -13.28 14.82 -19.78
N GLU A 85 -12.00 15.18 -19.64
CA GLU A 85 -11.04 14.35 -18.93
C GLU A 85 -11.38 14.35 -17.44
N ARG A 86 -11.45 13.14 -16.83
CA ARG A 86 -11.72 12.94 -15.40
C ARG A 86 -10.79 11.91 -14.83
N TYR A 87 -10.55 11.98 -13.53
CA TYR A 87 -9.94 10.86 -12.84
C TYR A 87 -10.85 9.65 -12.88
N ALA A 88 -10.22 8.48 -12.94
CA ALA A 88 -10.92 7.21 -12.91
C ALA A 88 -10.08 6.17 -12.17
N VAL A 89 -10.78 5.23 -11.53
CA VAL A 89 -10.20 4.02 -10.95
C VAL A 89 -10.53 2.83 -11.82
N PHE A 90 -9.55 1.95 -12.01
CA PHE A 90 -9.68 0.76 -12.84
C PHE A 90 -9.32 -0.46 -12.00
N TYR A 91 -10.12 -1.52 -12.10
CA TYR A 91 -9.95 -2.73 -11.31
C TYR A 91 -10.56 -3.94 -12.03
N ARG A 92 -10.31 -5.13 -11.52
CA ARG A 92 -10.95 -6.36 -12.01
C ARG A 92 -11.98 -6.86 -11.00
N HIS A 93 -13.15 -7.20 -11.51
CA HIS A 93 -14.21 -7.84 -10.76
C HIS A 93 -14.77 -8.98 -11.60
N GLU A 94 -14.86 -10.20 -11.03
CA GLU A 94 -15.33 -11.40 -11.75
C GLU A 94 -14.68 -11.60 -13.14
N GLN A 95 -13.35 -11.45 -13.19
CA GLN A 95 -12.54 -11.56 -14.42
C GLN A 95 -12.79 -10.46 -15.47
N LYS A 96 -13.63 -9.47 -15.21
CA LYS A 96 -13.91 -8.34 -16.09
C LYS A 96 -13.20 -7.09 -15.61
N GLU A 97 -12.71 -6.31 -16.55
CA GLU A 97 -12.19 -4.97 -16.26
C GLU A 97 -13.35 -4.01 -16.02
N GLN A 98 -13.24 -3.26 -14.95
CA GLN A 98 -14.23 -2.27 -14.51
C GLN A 98 -13.56 -0.91 -14.39
N MET A 99 -14.36 0.14 -14.54
CA MET A 99 -13.93 1.52 -14.35
C MET A 99 -15.02 2.28 -13.59
N GLN A 100 -14.59 3.13 -12.66
CA GLN A 100 -15.46 4.12 -12.03
C GLN A 100 -14.82 5.50 -12.15
N ILE A 101 -15.62 6.51 -12.42
CA ILE A 101 -15.18 7.91 -12.37
C ILE A 101 -14.89 8.26 -10.91
N ALA A 102 -13.89 9.10 -10.73
CA ALA A 102 -13.47 9.53 -9.40
C ALA A 102 -13.24 11.05 -9.39
N GLU A 103 -13.50 11.64 -8.23
CA GLU A 103 -13.30 13.06 -7.95
C GLU A 103 -12.18 13.22 -6.90
N LEU A 104 -11.24 14.13 -7.14
CA LEU A 104 -10.21 14.50 -6.16
C LEU A 104 -10.86 15.36 -5.07
N THR A 105 -10.88 14.89 -3.83
CA THR A 105 -11.57 15.57 -2.73
C THR A 105 -10.63 16.27 -1.76
N VAL A 106 -9.46 15.67 -1.47
CA VAL A 106 -8.45 16.22 -0.55
C VAL A 106 -7.06 15.92 -1.09
N THR A 107 -6.15 16.87 -0.95
CA THR A 107 -4.71 16.71 -1.21
C THR A 107 -3.93 17.17 0.01
N ASP A 108 -2.99 16.36 0.44
CA ASP A 108 -1.95 16.69 1.42
C ASP A 108 -0.60 16.64 0.70
N GLU A 109 -0.14 17.80 0.25
CA GLU A 109 1.11 17.90 -0.50
C GLU A 109 2.35 17.67 0.38
N ASP A 110 2.26 17.97 1.68
CA ASP A 110 3.38 17.83 2.61
C ASP A 110 3.72 16.36 2.83
N HIS A 111 2.70 15.51 2.88
CA HIS A 111 2.86 14.06 2.99
C HIS A 111 2.67 13.32 1.66
N ASP A 112 2.51 14.05 0.53
CA ASP A 112 2.27 13.48 -0.80
C ASP A 112 1.11 12.46 -0.83
N LEU A 113 -0.03 12.83 -0.24
CA LEU A 113 -1.23 12.01 -0.18
C LEU A 113 -2.40 12.69 -0.88
N ALA A 114 -3.27 11.91 -1.49
CA ALA A 114 -4.52 12.37 -2.09
C ALA A 114 -5.67 11.40 -1.81
N LEU A 115 -6.87 11.95 -1.70
CA LEU A 115 -8.10 11.20 -1.51
C LEU A 115 -9.03 11.44 -2.70
N LEU A 116 -9.39 10.36 -3.36
CA LEU A 116 -10.40 10.34 -4.41
C LEU A 116 -11.70 9.78 -3.85
N LYS A 117 -12.83 10.31 -4.29
CA LYS A 117 -14.17 9.75 -4.09
C LYS A 117 -14.64 9.11 -5.39
N VAL A 118 -15.08 7.87 -5.33
CA VAL A 118 -15.65 7.16 -6.49
C VAL A 118 -17.16 7.29 -6.55
N ASP A 119 -17.71 7.47 -7.75
CA ASP A 119 -19.13 7.68 -7.97
C ASP A 119 -19.92 6.37 -8.18
N GLY A 120 -19.23 5.24 -8.28
CA GLY A 120 -19.82 3.93 -8.60
C GLY A 120 -20.17 3.08 -7.38
N GLY A 121 -20.06 1.76 -7.58
CA GLY A 121 -20.26 0.77 -6.52
C GLY A 121 -19.19 0.83 -5.42
N VAL A 122 -19.51 0.25 -4.28
CA VAL A 122 -18.59 0.14 -3.14
C VAL A 122 -17.47 -0.83 -3.47
N LEU A 123 -16.22 -0.39 -3.29
CA LEU A 123 -15.03 -1.22 -3.41
C LEU A 123 -14.74 -1.92 -2.06
N PRO A 124 -14.13 -3.11 -2.06
CA PRO A 124 -13.66 -3.73 -0.82
C PRO A 124 -12.62 -2.84 -0.13
N ALA A 125 -12.98 -2.28 1.03
CA ALA A 125 -12.09 -1.37 1.77
C ALA A 125 -11.00 -2.12 2.52
N LEU A 126 -9.76 -1.61 2.47
CA LEU A 126 -8.66 -2.09 3.28
C LEU A 126 -8.70 -1.42 4.66
N GLU A 127 -8.39 -2.20 5.68
CA GLU A 127 -8.26 -1.69 7.05
C GLU A 127 -6.92 -0.97 7.22
N ILE A 128 -6.96 0.25 7.78
CA ILE A 128 -5.74 1.00 8.11
C ILE A 128 -5.24 0.54 9.49
N GLY A 129 -4.05 -0.03 9.50
CA GLY A 129 -3.36 -0.52 10.70
C GLY A 129 -2.70 0.60 11.50
N ASP A 130 -1.87 0.20 12.44
CA ASP A 130 -1.06 1.10 13.25
C ASP A 130 0.38 1.11 12.72
N SER A 131 0.80 2.25 12.16
CA SER A 131 2.16 2.42 11.64
C SER A 131 3.20 2.73 12.73
N LEU A 132 2.77 3.07 13.95
CA LEU A 132 3.68 3.38 15.05
C LEU A 132 4.35 2.14 15.65
N ILE A 133 3.77 0.94 15.45
CA ILE A 133 4.34 -0.32 15.94
C ILE A 133 5.28 -1.00 14.94
N VAL A 134 5.41 -0.45 13.73
CA VAL A 134 6.29 -0.99 12.68
C VAL A 134 7.75 -0.88 13.11
N ARG A 135 8.51 -1.97 12.95
CA ARG A 135 9.92 -2.04 13.32
C ARG A 135 10.79 -2.46 12.13
N GLU A 136 12.03 -2.02 12.15
CA GLU A 136 13.04 -2.47 11.21
C GLU A 136 13.24 -4.00 11.31
N GLY A 137 13.45 -4.64 10.15
CA GLY A 137 13.59 -6.10 10.03
C GLY A 137 12.27 -6.87 9.88
N GLU A 138 11.13 -6.26 10.18
CA GLU A 138 9.81 -6.90 10.00
C GLU A 138 9.43 -7.01 8.52
N GLN A 139 8.67 -8.06 8.20
CA GLN A 139 8.24 -8.35 6.84
C GLN A 139 6.87 -7.76 6.55
N TYR A 140 6.78 -7.10 5.39
CA TYR A 140 5.57 -6.51 4.84
C TYR A 140 5.45 -6.85 3.36
N ALA A 141 4.27 -6.60 2.80
CA ALA A 141 4.04 -6.70 1.37
C ALA A 141 3.38 -5.42 0.86
N PHE A 142 3.62 -5.09 -0.41
CA PHE A 142 2.84 -4.08 -1.11
C PHE A 142 2.37 -4.63 -2.45
N THR A 143 1.22 -4.14 -2.89
CA THR A 143 0.61 -4.58 -4.14
C THR A 143 0.16 -3.37 -4.95
N GLY A 144 0.49 -3.35 -6.22
CA GLY A 144 0.12 -2.26 -7.12
C GLY A 144 0.17 -2.65 -8.59
N TYR A 145 0.07 -1.66 -9.45
CA TYR A 145 0.06 -1.81 -10.91
C TYR A 145 1.34 -1.22 -11.51
N PRO A 146 2.47 -1.96 -11.48
CA PRO A 146 3.72 -1.49 -12.05
C PRO A 146 3.63 -1.35 -13.57
N ILE A 147 4.39 -0.37 -14.12
CA ILE A 147 4.58 -0.15 -15.57
C ILE A 147 3.26 0.10 -16.32
N GLY A 148 2.22 0.57 -15.60
CA GLY A 148 0.91 0.79 -16.22
C GLY A 148 0.23 -0.50 -16.69
N MET A 149 -0.64 -0.40 -17.71
CA MET A 149 -1.38 -1.56 -18.24
C MET A 149 -0.65 -2.38 -19.32
N VAL A 150 0.67 -2.31 -19.39
CA VAL A 150 1.39 -3.09 -20.44
C VAL A 150 1.08 -4.59 -20.36
N LEU A 151 0.81 -5.09 -19.14
CA LEU A 151 0.43 -6.48 -18.90
C LEU A 151 -1.06 -6.65 -18.54
N GLY A 152 -1.89 -5.61 -18.72
CA GLY A 152 -3.30 -5.59 -18.29
C GLY A 152 -3.48 -5.21 -16.81
N LEU A 153 -4.75 -5.21 -16.36
CA LEU A 153 -5.13 -4.88 -14.96
C LEU A 153 -4.85 -6.04 -13.99
N TYR A 154 -3.58 -6.43 -13.88
CA TYR A 154 -3.14 -7.45 -12.92
C TYR A 154 -2.26 -6.82 -11.84
N PRO A 155 -2.74 -6.72 -10.58
CA PRO A 155 -1.93 -6.16 -9.52
C PRO A 155 -0.80 -7.12 -9.13
N VAL A 156 0.42 -6.59 -9.04
CA VAL A 156 1.65 -7.32 -8.71
C VAL A 156 1.99 -7.09 -7.25
N THR A 157 2.31 -8.17 -6.54
CA THR A 157 2.70 -8.13 -5.14
C THR A 157 4.20 -8.28 -4.99
N HIS A 158 4.78 -7.42 -4.16
CA HIS A 158 6.16 -7.48 -3.72
C HIS A 158 6.19 -7.73 -2.22
N ARG A 159 7.08 -8.60 -1.77
CA ARG A 159 7.38 -8.85 -0.36
C ARG A 159 8.74 -8.23 -0.04
N SER A 160 8.85 -7.56 1.10
CA SER A 160 10.08 -6.91 1.55
C SER A 160 10.15 -6.82 3.06
N ILE A 161 11.31 -6.40 3.57
CA ILE A 161 11.49 -5.98 4.95
C ILE A 161 11.47 -4.45 5.05
N ILE A 162 11.18 -3.93 6.25
CA ILE A 162 11.51 -2.55 6.59
C ILE A 162 13.01 -2.50 6.88
N SER A 163 13.79 -1.94 5.96
CA SER A 163 15.25 -1.89 6.06
C SER A 163 15.72 -0.77 6.97
N ALA A 164 14.97 0.34 7.01
CA ALA A 164 15.22 1.47 7.92
C ALA A 164 13.96 2.31 8.11
N ILE A 165 13.91 3.02 9.23
CA ILE A 165 12.94 4.09 9.50
C ILE A 165 13.75 5.38 9.60
N SER A 166 13.60 6.27 8.63
CA SER A 166 14.45 7.46 8.52
C SER A 166 13.63 8.71 8.18
N PRO A 167 14.13 9.92 8.50
CA PRO A 167 13.49 11.15 8.07
C PRO A 167 13.38 11.22 6.53
N ASN A 168 12.27 11.79 6.05
CA ASN A 168 12.01 12.03 4.62
C ASN A 168 12.92 13.10 3.99
N ALA A 169 13.67 13.84 4.81
CA ALA A 169 14.61 14.87 4.41
C ALA A 169 15.94 14.67 5.13
N ILE A 170 17.03 14.61 4.34
CA ILE A 170 18.40 14.62 4.84
C ILE A 170 18.94 16.01 4.56
N PRO A 171 19.54 16.71 5.54
CA PRO A 171 20.19 17.99 5.30
C PRO A 171 21.21 17.88 4.16
N ALA A 172 21.10 18.75 3.16
CA ALA A 172 22.06 18.74 2.05
C ALA A 172 23.44 19.18 2.54
N ILE A 173 24.47 18.43 2.14
CA ILE A 173 25.86 18.74 2.46
C ILE A 173 26.33 20.02 1.74
N ALA A 174 25.66 20.40 0.64
CA ALA A 174 25.97 21.62 -0.12
C ALA A 174 24.70 22.36 -0.53
N THR A 175 24.69 23.67 -0.38
CA THR A 175 23.59 24.57 -0.75
C THR A 175 23.15 24.47 -2.22
N ARG A 176 24.03 24.05 -3.12
CA ARG A 176 23.72 23.83 -4.54
C ARG A 176 22.76 22.67 -4.81
N GLN A 177 22.51 21.80 -3.81
CA GLN A 177 21.60 20.64 -3.90
C GLN A 177 20.22 20.95 -3.36
N LEU A 178 19.99 22.12 -2.75
CA LEU A 178 18.71 22.51 -2.18
C LEU A 178 17.77 22.98 -3.29
N ASN A 179 16.61 22.32 -3.38
CA ASN A 179 15.48 22.80 -4.17
C ASN A 179 14.29 23.12 -3.25
N VAL A 180 13.27 23.81 -3.79
CA VAL A 180 12.10 24.28 -3.02
C VAL A 180 11.40 23.14 -2.27
N ASN A 181 11.27 21.98 -2.90
CA ASN A 181 10.64 20.82 -2.28
C ASN A 181 11.49 20.25 -1.13
N MET A 182 12.80 20.27 -1.26
CA MET A 182 13.72 19.83 -0.22
C MET A 182 13.70 20.79 0.98
N LEU A 183 13.61 22.09 0.74
CA LEU A 183 13.46 23.10 1.80
C LEU A 183 12.15 22.92 2.57
N LYS A 184 11.02 22.66 1.90
CA LYS A 184 9.74 22.33 2.55
C LYS A 184 9.86 21.10 3.45
N ARG A 185 10.45 20.00 2.96
CA ARG A 185 10.65 18.77 3.73
C ARG A 185 11.53 18.96 4.97
N LEU A 186 12.52 19.87 4.90
CA LEU A 186 13.35 20.20 6.06
C LEU A 186 12.61 21.01 7.14
N GLN A 187 11.53 21.71 6.78
CA GLN A 187 10.72 22.47 7.73
C GLN A 187 9.79 21.58 8.56
N THR A 188 9.24 20.51 7.96
CA THR A 188 8.31 19.56 8.61
C THR A 188 8.74 18.12 8.31
N PRO A 189 9.88 17.67 8.86
CA PRO A 189 10.35 16.31 8.62
C PRO A 189 9.44 15.29 9.29
N PHE A 190 9.15 14.20 8.57
CA PHE A 190 8.49 13.03 9.13
C PHE A 190 9.26 11.77 8.73
N ASN A 191 9.07 10.69 9.48
CA ASN A 191 9.74 9.44 9.16
C ASN A 191 9.05 8.71 8.02
N VAL A 192 9.83 8.06 7.17
CA VAL A 192 9.41 7.16 6.11
C VAL A 192 10.00 5.77 6.33
N PHE A 193 9.34 4.76 5.83
CA PHE A 193 9.85 3.40 5.80
C PHE A 193 10.69 3.20 4.54
N GLN A 194 11.92 2.72 4.70
CA GLN A 194 12.75 2.26 3.61
C GLN A 194 12.60 0.75 3.49
N LEU A 195 12.37 0.27 2.27
CA LEU A 195 12.04 -1.11 1.96
C LEU A 195 13.14 -1.72 1.08
N ASP A 196 13.54 -2.94 1.37
CA ASP A 196 14.35 -3.78 0.49
C ASP A 196 13.48 -4.38 -0.61
N ALA A 197 13.06 -3.54 -1.53
CA ALA A 197 12.28 -3.94 -2.68
C ALA A 197 12.41 -2.92 -3.81
N THR A 198 12.22 -3.37 -5.04
CA THR A 198 12.16 -2.50 -6.20
C THR A 198 10.71 -2.06 -6.48
N ALA A 199 10.44 -0.77 -6.42
CA ALA A 199 9.19 -0.21 -6.93
C ALA A 199 9.38 0.36 -8.34
N TYR A 200 8.53 -0.07 -9.25
CA TYR A 200 8.49 0.42 -10.62
C TYR A 200 7.52 1.61 -10.78
N PRO A 201 7.64 2.40 -11.88
CA PRO A 201 6.62 3.38 -12.24
C PRO A 201 5.22 2.74 -12.23
N GLY A 202 4.26 3.38 -11.56
CA GLY A 202 2.91 2.83 -11.34
C GLY A 202 2.70 2.23 -9.94
N ASN A 203 3.75 1.86 -9.20
CA ASN A 203 3.61 1.41 -7.81
C ASN A 203 3.37 2.56 -6.81
N SER A 204 3.55 3.83 -7.21
CA SER A 204 3.14 4.98 -6.38
C SER A 204 1.67 4.86 -6.00
N GLY A 205 1.36 4.97 -4.69
CA GLY A 205 0.02 4.81 -4.17
C GLY A 205 -0.36 3.37 -3.78
N SER A 206 0.54 2.39 -3.95
CA SER A 206 0.31 1.01 -3.49
C SER A 206 0.24 0.94 -1.96
N PRO A 207 -0.72 0.20 -1.38
CA PRO A 207 -0.73 -0.05 0.06
C PRO A 207 0.45 -0.94 0.46
N LEU A 208 1.15 -0.55 1.52
CA LEU A 208 2.08 -1.40 2.28
C LEU A 208 1.31 -2.00 3.45
N TYR A 209 1.25 -3.32 3.56
CA TYR A 209 0.45 -4.00 4.55
C TYR A 209 1.19 -5.15 5.23
N ASP A 210 0.79 -5.43 6.45
CA ASP A 210 1.26 -6.55 7.24
C ASP A 210 0.87 -7.89 6.62
N ILE A 211 1.82 -8.81 6.48
CA ILE A 211 1.64 -10.08 5.77
C ILE A 211 0.78 -11.10 6.53
N ASN A 212 0.46 -10.85 7.80
CA ASN A 212 -0.33 -11.74 8.64
C ASN A 212 -1.78 -11.23 8.79
N SER A 213 -1.96 -9.91 8.94
CA SER A 213 -3.27 -9.31 9.15
C SER A 213 -3.89 -8.70 7.89
N GLY A 214 -3.08 -8.29 6.91
CA GLY A 214 -3.51 -7.50 5.75
C GLY A 214 -3.79 -6.03 6.05
N LYS A 215 -3.52 -5.55 7.28
CA LYS A 215 -3.74 -4.16 7.66
C LYS A 215 -2.69 -3.26 7.03
N VAL A 216 -3.13 -2.15 6.47
CA VAL A 216 -2.26 -1.19 5.79
C VAL A 216 -1.48 -0.36 6.81
N VAL A 217 -0.16 -0.42 6.76
CA VAL A 217 0.76 0.32 7.64
C VAL A 217 1.45 1.48 6.92
N GLY A 218 1.28 1.59 5.60
CA GLY A 218 1.89 2.67 4.82
C GLY A 218 1.42 2.68 3.37
N ILE A 219 1.94 3.64 2.61
CA ILE A 219 1.68 3.79 1.18
C ILE A 219 2.99 4.01 0.44
N ILE A 220 3.22 3.26 -0.63
CA ILE A 220 4.44 3.33 -1.44
C ILE A 220 4.53 4.70 -2.11
N ASN A 221 5.70 5.32 -2.00
CA ASN A 221 6.02 6.61 -2.61
C ASN A 221 7.35 6.52 -3.38
N LYS A 222 7.27 6.77 -4.68
CA LYS A 222 8.45 6.71 -5.55
C LYS A 222 9.22 8.03 -5.66
N VAL A 223 8.67 9.14 -5.19
CA VAL A 223 9.25 10.50 -5.40
C VAL A 223 10.61 10.66 -4.73
N PHE A 224 10.94 9.84 -3.76
CA PHE A 224 12.25 9.88 -3.09
C PHE A 224 13.40 9.29 -3.92
N VAL A 225 13.14 8.65 -5.06
CA VAL A 225 14.18 8.11 -5.94
C VAL A 225 14.71 9.21 -6.86
N GLN A 226 16.00 9.49 -6.78
CA GLN A 226 16.66 10.44 -7.69
C GLN A 226 16.75 9.87 -9.12
N GLY A 227 16.25 10.62 -10.11
CA GLY A 227 16.40 10.27 -11.51
C GLY A 227 15.13 10.37 -12.36
N SER A 228 15.27 10.18 -13.67
CA SER A 228 14.14 10.16 -14.61
C SER A 228 13.39 8.83 -14.57
N LYS A 229 12.16 8.80 -15.12
CA LYS A 229 11.36 7.55 -15.23
C LYS A 229 12.11 6.48 -16.02
N GLU A 230 12.86 6.86 -17.04
CA GLU A 230 13.65 5.98 -17.90
C GLU A 230 14.81 5.36 -17.11
N ASN A 231 15.50 6.14 -16.28
CA ASN A 231 16.57 5.63 -15.40
C ASN A 231 16.01 4.65 -14.36
N ALA A 232 14.82 4.90 -13.85
CA ALA A 232 14.19 4.01 -12.87
C ALA A 232 13.71 2.67 -13.47
N ILE A 233 13.53 2.60 -14.79
CA ILE A 233 13.22 1.35 -15.51
C ILE A 233 14.50 0.60 -15.85
N SER A 234 15.52 1.31 -16.36
CA SER A 234 16.79 0.69 -16.78
C SER A 234 17.74 0.37 -15.64
N ASN A 235 17.71 1.17 -14.57
CA ASN A 235 18.54 0.99 -13.36
C ASN A 235 17.67 1.17 -12.11
N PRO A 236 16.78 0.23 -11.77
CA PRO A 236 15.94 0.34 -10.59
C PRO A 236 16.81 0.31 -9.34
N SER A 237 16.59 1.28 -8.44
CA SER A 237 17.18 1.18 -7.10
C SER A 237 16.52 0.04 -6.35
N GLY A 238 17.30 -0.77 -5.63
CA GLY A 238 16.76 -1.82 -4.74
C GLY A 238 16.05 -1.26 -3.50
N ILE A 239 15.92 0.07 -3.38
CA ILE A 239 15.32 0.75 -2.23
C ILE A 239 14.02 1.43 -2.66
N THR A 240 12.97 1.15 -1.91
CA THR A 240 11.65 1.78 -2.05
C THR A 240 11.28 2.48 -0.75
N TYR A 241 10.51 3.54 -0.84
CA TYR A 241 10.05 4.30 0.32
C TYR A 241 8.53 4.19 0.47
N ALA A 242 8.07 4.17 1.73
CA ALA A 242 6.65 4.25 2.04
C ALA A 242 6.39 5.32 3.12
N ILE A 243 5.26 6.02 2.96
CA ILE A 243 4.75 6.99 3.92
C ILE A 243 3.94 6.22 4.96
N PRO A 244 4.15 6.42 6.27
CA PRO A 244 3.40 5.76 7.32
C PRO A 244 1.90 6.03 7.27
N ALA A 245 1.09 5.02 7.63
CA ALA A 245 -0.37 5.08 7.54
C ALA A 245 -1.04 6.07 8.50
N GLU A 246 -0.35 6.58 9.51
CA GLU A 246 -0.84 7.65 10.40
C GLU A 246 -1.20 8.93 9.62
N HIS A 247 -0.45 9.25 8.55
CA HIS A 247 -0.76 10.38 7.67
C HIS A 247 -2.04 10.13 6.87
N ILE A 248 -2.31 8.87 6.48
CA ILE A 248 -3.59 8.48 5.85
C ILE A 248 -4.75 8.68 6.82
N LYS A 249 -4.61 8.28 8.09
CA LYS A 249 -5.64 8.50 9.13
C LYS A 249 -5.94 9.99 9.31
N THR A 250 -4.91 10.83 9.25
CA THR A 250 -5.04 12.29 9.35
C THR A 250 -5.79 12.86 8.14
N LEU A 251 -5.41 12.43 6.91
CA LEU A 251 -6.08 12.83 5.67
C LEU A 251 -7.59 12.49 5.69
N LEU A 252 -7.93 11.27 6.16
CA LEU A 252 -9.32 10.82 6.25
C LEU A 252 -10.15 11.65 7.22
N LYS A 253 -9.56 12.12 8.33
CA LYS A 253 -10.24 13.01 9.30
C LYS A 253 -10.54 14.39 8.71
N GLN A 254 -9.65 14.94 7.90
CA GLN A 254 -9.86 16.25 7.24
C GLN A 254 -11.07 16.24 6.28
N ASN A 255 -11.40 15.07 5.71
CA ASN A 255 -12.56 14.91 4.80
C ASN A 255 -13.92 14.79 5.51
N ILE A 256 -13.94 14.61 6.84
CA ILE A 256 -15.18 14.49 7.62
C ILE A 256 -15.71 15.88 8.01
N VAL A 257 -14.88 16.91 7.96
CA VAL A 257 -15.18 18.27 8.46
C VAL A 257 -15.72 19.21 7.37
N LYS A 258 -15.81 18.75 6.13
CA LYS A 258 -16.45 19.45 5.00
C LYS A 258 -17.74 18.76 4.59
#